data_9e0d1f30caeab93bfd6aac96254f1672
#
_entry.id   9e0d1f30caeab93bfd6aac96254f1672
#
_cell.length_a   1.000
_cell.length_b   1.000
_cell.length_c   1.000
_cell.angle_alpha   90.00
_cell.angle_beta   90.00
_cell.angle_gamma   90.00
#
_symmetry.space_group_name_H-M   'P 1'
#
loop_
_entity.id
_entity.type
_entity.pdbx_description
1 polymer ?
#
loop_
_entity_poly.entity_id
_entity_poly.type
_entity_poly.pdbx_seq_one_letter_code
_entity_poly.pdbx_strand_id
1 'polypeptide(L)'
;MTAQGRIVWVSGPAVRADGMADAKMYETVTVGDSKLVGEVIRLTGDVAFIQVYESTSGLKPGEPVVGTGNPLSVLLGPGIIGQLYDGIQRPLKELSKASGSFIGRGITTTPVDMVKTYHFVPVASNGDEVLPGNVIGTVQETDLIEHSIMVPPNHPGGKISNIVSEGDYNLETELASAEKDGQNVPLKMYHKWPVRKPRPYLKRYDATVPLLTGQRVIDTFFPIAKGGTGSIPGAFGTGKTVTLHQIAKWANSQVVVYIGCGERGNEMTEVLVEFPHLKDPRSGKPLMDRTVLVANTSNMPVAAREASIYTGVTIAEYYRDMGKDVVLVADSTSRWAEALREMSGRLEEMPAEEGYPSYLASRLAEFYERAGRVRAAGSPDRDGSVTLIGAVSPSGGDFTEPVTTHTMRFIKTFWALDAKLAYSRHYPSINWMNSYSGYLGDIAKWWGENISEDWFGIRNEAYGILQREDTLKEIVKLLGPDALPDEEKLILEIARMVKIGLLQQNSFDDVDTYCSPEKQFKLLKLVVDFYKLGQQSLKEGTPLASIRELPVVTSLLKARMDIKDDEMPKLDQLEIDMKEQFKNISGVKVKN
;
A
#
# COMPACT_ATOMS: atom_id res chain seq x y z
N MET A 1 -28.21 28.75 -3.56
CA MET A 1 -27.35 29.82 -3.00
C MET A 1 -26.23 29.12 -2.24
N THR A 2 -25.03 29.67 -2.19
CA THR A 2 -23.96 29.16 -1.36
C THR A 2 -24.24 29.51 0.10
N ALA A 3 -24.08 28.55 1.03
CA ALA A 3 -24.27 28.79 2.45
C ALA A 3 -23.35 29.91 2.95
N GLN A 4 -23.85 30.82 3.78
CA GLN A 4 -23.08 31.90 4.37
C GLN A 4 -23.44 32.04 5.85
N GLY A 5 -22.44 31.89 6.70
CA GLY A 5 -22.58 31.95 8.14
C GLY A 5 -21.47 32.73 8.83
N ARG A 6 -21.47 32.68 10.15
CA ARG A 6 -20.45 33.30 11.00
C ARG A 6 -19.94 32.35 12.06
N ILE A 7 -18.67 32.46 12.37
CA ILE A 7 -18.04 31.70 13.45
C ILE A 7 -18.65 32.09 14.78
N VAL A 8 -19.10 31.13 15.56
CA VAL A 8 -19.60 31.32 16.94
C VAL A 8 -18.68 30.66 17.97
N TRP A 9 -17.86 29.69 17.57
CA TRP A 9 -16.97 28.99 18.47
C TRP A 9 -15.79 28.36 17.73
N VAL A 10 -14.61 28.33 18.38
CA VAL A 10 -13.38 27.74 17.84
C VAL A 10 -12.70 26.92 18.93
N SER A 11 -12.33 25.67 18.66
CA SER A 11 -11.54 24.81 19.54
C SER A 11 -10.58 23.93 18.72
N GLY A 12 -9.32 24.32 18.66
CA GLY A 12 -8.35 23.66 17.80
C GLY A 12 -8.83 23.64 16.34
N PRO A 13 -8.80 22.52 15.63
CA PRO A 13 -9.25 22.42 14.24
C PRO A 13 -10.77 22.43 14.07
N ALA A 14 -11.56 22.39 15.16
CA ALA A 14 -13.01 22.42 15.12
C ALA A 14 -13.56 23.83 15.26
N VAL A 15 -14.49 24.18 14.38
CA VAL A 15 -15.20 25.48 14.33
C VAL A 15 -16.70 25.22 14.28
N ARG A 16 -17.49 26.05 15.02
CA ARG A 16 -18.95 26.09 14.88
C ARG A 16 -19.32 27.40 14.20
N ALA A 17 -20.18 27.33 13.20
CA ALA A 17 -20.70 28.49 12.51
C ALA A 17 -22.23 28.42 12.49
N ASP A 18 -22.89 29.54 12.76
CA ASP A 18 -24.34 29.74 12.62
C ASP A 18 -24.71 30.31 11.25
N GLY A 19 -26.02 30.29 10.92
CA GLY A 19 -26.51 30.76 9.63
C GLY A 19 -26.21 29.81 8.46
N MET A 20 -25.83 28.58 8.72
CA MET A 20 -25.38 27.60 7.73
C MET A 20 -26.50 26.62 7.32
N ALA A 21 -27.78 26.99 7.36
CA ALA A 21 -28.90 26.12 7.04
C ALA A 21 -28.85 25.52 5.61
N ASP A 22 -28.26 26.23 4.66
CA ASP A 22 -28.13 25.81 3.25
C ASP A 22 -26.88 24.92 3.01
N ALA A 23 -26.03 24.73 4.01
CA ALA A 23 -24.83 23.90 3.89
C ALA A 23 -25.16 22.42 3.77
N LYS A 24 -24.32 21.68 3.08
CA LYS A 24 -24.43 20.23 2.91
C LYS A 24 -23.38 19.49 3.74
N MET A 25 -23.68 18.28 4.14
CA MET A 25 -22.70 17.37 4.75
C MET A 25 -21.51 17.16 3.82
N TYR A 26 -20.31 17.26 4.37
CA TYR A 26 -19.04 17.17 3.65
C TYR A 26 -18.79 18.27 2.62
N GLU A 27 -19.57 19.35 2.65
CA GLU A 27 -19.28 20.53 1.84
C GLU A 27 -18.00 21.21 2.32
N THR A 28 -17.12 21.57 1.39
CA THR A 28 -15.97 22.42 1.71
C THR A 28 -16.42 23.87 1.90
N VAL A 29 -15.82 24.51 2.90
CA VAL A 29 -16.10 25.90 3.25
C VAL A 29 -14.81 26.69 3.38
N THR A 30 -14.87 27.99 3.16
CA THR A 30 -13.82 28.93 3.52
C THR A 30 -14.14 29.55 4.87
N VAL A 31 -13.20 29.52 5.81
CA VAL A 31 -13.38 29.90 7.21
C VAL A 31 -12.52 31.10 7.55
N GLY A 32 -13.17 32.12 8.05
CA GLY A 32 -12.54 33.36 8.50
C GLY A 32 -12.07 34.29 7.38
N ASP A 33 -11.56 35.47 7.76
CA ASP A 33 -10.97 36.44 6.83
C ASP A 33 -9.73 35.89 6.11
N SER A 34 -9.02 34.96 6.73
CA SER A 34 -7.88 34.26 6.14
C SER A 34 -8.29 33.17 5.11
N LYS A 35 -9.58 32.93 4.91
CA LYS A 35 -10.14 31.97 3.94
C LYS A 35 -9.56 30.53 4.10
N LEU A 36 -9.44 30.09 5.34
CA LEU A 36 -8.92 28.74 5.62
C LEU A 36 -9.87 27.67 5.04
N VAL A 37 -9.31 26.60 4.51
CA VAL A 37 -10.13 25.51 3.97
C VAL A 37 -10.66 24.64 5.10
N GLY A 38 -11.97 24.40 5.14
CA GLY A 38 -12.65 23.53 6.07
C GLY A 38 -13.69 22.64 5.39
N GLU A 39 -14.21 21.68 6.12
CA GLU A 39 -15.26 20.75 5.67
C GLU A 39 -16.35 20.67 6.74
N VAL A 40 -17.61 20.71 6.33
CA VAL A 40 -18.77 20.51 7.20
C VAL A 40 -18.89 19.04 7.56
N ILE A 41 -18.75 18.71 8.85
CA ILE A 41 -18.76 17.32 9.33
C ILE A 41 -19.99 16.97 10.16
N ARG A 42 -20.79 17.97 10.58
CA ARG A 42 -22.08 17.80 11.25
C ARG A 42 -22.93 19.05 11.08
N LEU A 43 -24.24 18.86 10.94
CA LEU A 43 -25.22 19.92 10.87
C LEU A 43 -26.26 19.70 11.98
N THR A 44 -26.62 20.79 12.66
CA THR A 44 -27.66 20.77 13.70
C THR A 44 -28.48 22.05 13.57
N GLY A 45 -29.65 21.96 12.92
CA GLY A 45 -30.42 23.14 12.57
C GLY A 45 -29.67 24.02 11.58
N ASP A 46 -29.41 25.27 11.93
CA ASP A 46 -28.64 26.25 11.17
C ASP A 46 -27.16 26.32 11.56
N VAL A 47 -26.74 25.47 12.52
CA VAL A 47 -25.35 25.42 13.00
C VAL A 47 -24.58 24.33 12.27
N ALA A 48 -23.47 24.69 11.61
CA ALA A 48 -22.50 23.77 11.04
C ALA A 48 -21.31 23.57 11.97
N PHE A 49 -20.93 22.30 12.13
CA PHE A 49 -19.66 21.90 12.74
C PHE A 49 -18.66 21.64 11.60
N ILE A 50 -17.54 22.32 11.67
CA ILE A 50 -16.55 22.38 10.58
C ILE A 50 -15.20 21.92 11.11
N GLN A 51 -14.57 20.98 10.40
CA GLN A 51 -13.14 20.68 10.60
C GLN A 51 -12.31 21.56 9.65
N VAL A 52 -11.33 22.26 10.18
CA VAL A 52 -10.45 23.12 9.40
C VAL A 52 -9.13 22.42 9.13
N TYR A 53 -8.72 22.36 7.87
CA TYR A 53 -7.52 21.65 7.40
C TYR A 53 -6.22 22.41 7.63
N GLU A 54 -6.31 23.62 8.17
CA GLU A 54 -5.18 24.49 8.44
C GLU A 54 -5.18 24.96 9.92
N SER A 55 -4.11 25.65 10.32
CA SER A 55 -4.06 26.21 11.68
C SER A 55 -5.13 27.28 11.88
N THR A 56 -5.98 27.08 12.87
CA THR A 56 -7.06 28.00 13.28
C THR A 56 -6.60 29.13 14.20
N SER A 57 -5.30 29.20 14.54
CA SER A 57 -4.77 30.23 15.41
C SER A 57 -5.10 31.63 14.89
N GLY A 58 -5.74 32.47 15.73
CA GLY A 58 -6.13 33.81 15.37
C GLY A 58 -7.51 33.96 14.74
N LEU A 59 -8.26 32.88 14.45
CA LEU A 59 -9.68 32.96 14.12
C LEU A 59 -10.49 33.52 15.30
N LYS A 60 -11.50 34.31 15.00
CA LYS A 60 -12.35 34.95 16.00
C LYS A 60 -13.83 34.66 15.73
N PRO A 61 -14.66 34.56 16.78
CA PRO A 61 -16.12 34.62 16.61
C PRO A 61 -16.54 35.86 15.84
N GLY A 62 -17.54 35.73 14.97
CA GLY A 62 -18.04 36.75 14.08
C GLY A 62 -17.40 36.79 12.69
N GLU A 63 -16.24 36.16 12.47
CA GLU A 63 -15.65 36.06 11.13
C GLU A 63 -16.53 35.21 10.19
N PRO A 64 -16.46 35.45 8.86
CA PRO A 64 -17.35 34.82 7.89
C PRO A 64 -17.00 33.36 7.66
N VAL A 65 -18.02 32.53 7.35
CA VAL A 65 -17.88 31.17 6.81
C VAL A 65 -18.71 31.11 5.53
N VAL A 66 -18.08 30.66 4.42
CA VAL A 66 -18.73 30.61 3.12
C VAL A 66 -18.60 29.23 2.51
N GLY A 67 -19.74 28.63 2.18
CA GLY A 67 -19.82 27.34 1.48
C GLY A 67 -19.32 27.44 0.03
N THR A 68 -18.74 26.36 -0.48
CA THR A 68 -18.32 26.24 -1.89
C THR A 68 -19.36 25.54 -2.76
N GLY A 69 -20.36 24.92 -2.14
CA GLY A 69 -21.36 24.07 -2.80
C GLY A 69 -20.85 22.66 -3.18
N ASN A 70 -19.56 22.38 -2.96
CA ASN A 70 -18.91 21.13 -3.38
C ASN A 70 -18.19 20.46 -2.20
N PRO A 71 -18.14 19.10 -2.16
CA PRO A 71 -17.35 18.37 -1.18
C PRO A 71 -15.85 18.48 -1.48
N LEU A 72 -15.01 18.11 -0.49
CA LEU A 72 -13.57 18.01 -0.67
C LEU A 72 -13.28 17.07 -1.85
N SER A 73 -12.62 17.60 -2.86
CA SER A 73 -12.38 16.91 -4.12
C SER A 73 -10.92 17.04 -4.52
N VAL A 74 -10.38 15.97 -5.11
CA VAL A 74 -9.05 15.96 -5.73
C VAL A 74 -9.16 16.24 -7.22
N LEU A 75 -8.17 16.93 -7.76
CA LEU A 75 -7.98 17.10 -9.19
C LEU A 75 -7.28 15.85 -9.75
N LEU A 76 -7.86 15.23 -10.73
CA LEU A 76 -7.39 13.99 -11.36
C LEU A 76 -7.09 14.26 -12.83
N GLY A 77 -5.82 14.17 -13.22
CA GLY A 77 -5.31 14.45 -14.55
C GLY A 77 -3.81 14.15 -14.63
N PRO A 78 -3.17 14.34 -15.80
CA PRO A 78 -1.74 14.13 -15.95
C PRO A 78 -0.94 15.16 -15.12
N GLY A 79 0.21 14.72 -14.62
CA GLY A 79 1.10 15.51 -13.76
C GLY A 79 0.96 15.24 -12.27
N ILE A 80 0.15 14.26 -11.87
CA ILE A 80 0.04 13.79 -10.47
C ILE A 80 1.22 12.89 -10.11
N ILE A 81 1.66 12.03 -11.01
CA ILE A 81 2.84 11.16 -10.79
C ILE A 81 4.08 12.05 -10.56
N GLY A 82 4.92 11.63 -9.62
CA GLY A 82 6.13 12.36 -9.24
C GLY A 82 5.90 13.52 -8.28
N GLN A 83 4.64 13.78 -7.90
CA GLN A 83 4.31 14.86 -6.98
C GLN A 83 4.31 14.42 -5.52
N LEU A 84 4.52 15.41 -4.67
CA LEU A 84 4.43 15.32 -3.23
C LEU A 84 3.35 16.27 -2.75
N TYR A 85 2.27 15.71 -2.23
CA TYR A 85 1.10 16.43 -1.74
C TYR A 85 0.99 16.44 -0.21
N ASP A 86 0.26 17.41 0.31
CA ASP A 86 -0.30 17.33 1.66
C ASP A 86 -1.63 16.55 1.66
N GLY A 87 -2.29 16.47 2.84
CA GLY A 87 -3.53 15.70 3.01
C GLY A 87 -4.72 16.15 2.17
N ILE A 88 -4.71 17.37 1.61
CA ILE A 88 -5.77 17.92 0.76
C ILE A 88 -5.30 18.24 -0.66
N GLN A 89 -4.28 17.52 -1.12
CA GLN A 89 -3.70 17.61 -2.47
C GLN A 89 -3.04 18.97 -2.80
N ARG A 90 -2.46 19.68 -1.82
CA ARG A 90 -1.63 20.85 -2.12
C ARG A 90 -0.18 20.39 -2.35
N PRO A 91 0.47 20.76 -3.47
CA PRO A 91 1.87 20.38 -3.72
C PRO A 91 2.80 21.03 -2.72
N LEU A 92 3.55 20.25 -1.94
CA LEU A 92 4.43 20.78 -0.89
C LEU A 92 5.57 21.64 -1.44
N LYS A 93 6.05 21.36 -2.65
CA LYS A 93 7.06 22.19 -3.34
C LYS A 93 6.54 23.60 -3.61
N GLU A 94 5.30 23.72 -4.07
CA GLU A 94 4.69 25.03 -4.37
C GLU A 94 4.32 25.78 -3.09
N LEU A 95 3.87 25.06 -2.06
CA LEU A 95 3.67 25.65 -0.73
C LEU A 95 4.97 26.22 -0.16
N SER A 96 6.08 25.49 -0.27
CA SER A 96 7.39 25.94 0.19
C SER A 96 7.90 27.17 -0.59
N LYS A 97 7.65 27.24 -1.89
CA LYS A 97 7.97 28.44 -2.69
C LYS A 97 7.15 29.66 -2.27
N ALA A 98 5.87 29.46 -1.95
CA ALA A 98 4.95 30.54 -1.60
C ALA A 98 5.15 31.06 -0.17
N SER A 99 5.54 30.21 0.79
CA SER A 99 5.58 30.54 2.22
C SER A 99 6.88 30.23 2.94
N GLY A 100 7.91 29.74 2.23
CA GLY A 100 9.19 29.36 2.82
C GLY A 100 9.12 28.06 3.63
N SER A 101 9.85 28.00 4.75
CA SER A 101 9.98 26.77 5.58
C SER A 101 8.73 26.44 6.40
N PHE A 102 7.77 27.33 6.49
CA PHE A 102 6.51 27.13 7.23
C PHE A 102 5.33 27.18 6.27
N ILE A 103 4.37 26.26 6.43
CA ILE A 103 3.13 26.29 5.64
C ILE A 103 2.30 27.49 6.07
N GLY A 104 2.22 28.50 5.20
CA GLY A 104 1.39 29.68 5.42
C GLY A 104 -0.11 29.34 5.38
N ARG A 105 -0.92 30.13 6.10
CA ARG A 105 -2.38 29.97 6.20
C ARG A 105 -3.08 30.57 4.99
N GLY A 106 -4.17 29.95 4.53
CA GLY A 106 -4.99 30.43 3.43
C GLY A 106 -4.30 30.44 2.07
N ILE A 107 -3.18 29.73 1.92
CA ILE A 107 -2.47 29.62 0.63
C ILE A 107 -3.18 28.61 -0.26
N THR A 108 -3.66 29.10 -1.39
CA THR A 108 -4.24 28.28 -2.46
C THR A 108 -3.18 27.97 -3.50
N THR A 109 -2.98 26.70 -3.81
CA THR A 109 -2.08 26.24 -4.88
C THR A 109 -2.85 25.32 -5.83
N THR A 110 -2.45 25.30 -7.10
CA THR A 110 -2.98 24.32 -8.05
C THR A 110 -2.31 22.96 -7.81
N PRO A 111 -3.09 21.85 -7.76
CA PRO A 111 -2.53 20.53 -7.51
C PRO A 111 -1.51 20.05 -8.53
N VAL A 112 -1.61 20.52 -9.77
CA VAL A 112 -0.74 20.18 -10.89
C VAL A 112 -0.36 21.46 -11.65
N ASP A 113 0.69 21.39 -12.45
CA ASP A 113 1.10 22.51 -13.32
C ASP A 113 0.10 22.64 -14.49
N MET A 114 -0.75 23.65 -14.43
CA MET A 114 -1.80 23.90 -15.42
C MET A 114 -1.27 24.43 -16.76
N VAL A 115 -0.02 24.93 -16.78
CA VAL A 115 0.61 25.52 -17.97
C VAL A 115 1.41 24.47 -18.75
N LYS A 116 1.87 23.42 -18.07
CA LYS A 116 2.63 22.32 -18.70
C LYS A 116 1.81 21.71 -19.84
N THR A 117 2.44 21.55 -21.00
CA THR A 117 1.85 20.88 -22.17
C THR A 117 2.16 19.40 -22.19
N TYR A 118 1.21 18.63 -22.70
CA TYR A 118 1.32 17.20 -22.93
C TYR A 118 0.94 16.88 -24.38
N HIS A 119 1.66 15.98 -25.01
CA HIS A 119 1.36 15.52 -26.35
C HIS A 119 0.12 14.61 -26.31
N PHE A 120 -1.00 15.11 -26.79
CA PHE A 120 -2.27 14.41 -26.81
C PHE A 120 -2.42 13.63 -28.13
N VAL A 121 -2.72 12.35 -28.00
CA VAL A 121 -3.04 11.46 -29.13
C VAL A 121 -4.50 11.05 -29.01
N PRO A 122 -5.40 11.53 -29.89
CA PRO A 122 -6.81 11.20 -29.83
C PRO A 122 -7.03 9.72 -30.21
N VAL A 123 -7.92 9.05 -29.47
CA VAL A 123 -8.39 7.68 -29.75
C VAL A 123 -9.83 7.73 -30.28
N ALA A 124 -10.63 8.67 -29.78
CA ALA A 124 -11.99 8.92 -30.24
C ALA A 124 -12.02 9.88 -31.42
N SER A 125 -13.12 9.87 -32.17
CA SER A 125 -13.35 10.70 -33.35
C SER A 125 -14.64 11.51 -33.23
N ASN A 126 -14.76 12.56 -34.04
CA ASN A 126 -16.01 13.32 -34.14
C ASN A 126 -17.15 12.38 -34.57
N GLY A 127 -18.25 12.46 -33.83
CA GLY A 127 -19.42 11.65 -34.09
C GLY A 127 -19.51 10.36 -33.28
N ASP A 128 -18.44 9.97 -32.58
CA ASP A 128 -18.47 8.80 -31.69
C ASP A 128 -19.38 9.07 -30.49
N GLU A 129 -20.08 8.03 -30.04
CA GLU A 129 -20.84 8.08 -28.79
C GLU A 129 -19.95 7.70 -27.62
N VAL A 130 -19.85 8.58 -26.62
CA VAL A 130 -19.02 8.36 -25.44
C VAL A 130 -19.87 8.29 -24.18
N LEU A 131 -19.50 7.35 -23.32
CA LEU A 131 -20.06 7.13 -22.00
C LEU A 131 -19.03 7.41 -20.91
N PRO A 132 -19.45 7.64 -19.65
CA PRO A 132 -18.55 7.76 -18.54
C PRO A 132 -17.52 6.63 -18.48
N GLY A 133 -16.24 6.98 -18.38
CA GLY A 133 -15.14 6.04 -18.38
C GLY A 133 -14.53 5.73 -19.75
N ASN A 134 -15.17 6.09 -20.87
CA ASN A 134 -14.55 5.93 -22.19
C ASN A 134 -13.25 6.72 -22.32
N VAL A 135 -12.23 6.12 -22.93
CA VAL A 135 -10.97 6.81 -23.24
C VAL A 135 -11.16 7.61 -24.53
N ILE A 136 -10.87 8.90 -24.47
CA ILE A 136 -10.94 9.80 -25.64
C ILE A 136 -9.56 10.03 -26.28
N GLY A 137 -8.48 9.77 -25.56
CA GLY A 137 -7.11 9.89 -26.03
C GLY A 137 -6.11 9.54 -24.95
N THR A 138 -4.83 9.61 -25.27
CA THR A 138 -3.73 9.35 -24.34
C THR A 138 -2.69 10.46 -24.36
N VAL A 139 -1.94 10.60 -23.27
CA VAL A 139 -0.77 11.45 -23.15
C VAL A 139 0.34 10.72 -22.39
N GLN A 140 1.61 11.01 -22.69
CA GLN A 140 2.72 10.47 -21.90
C GLN A 140 2.90 11.35 -20.68
N GLU A 141 2.59 10.85 -19.48
CA GLU A 141 2.71 11.57 -18.21
C GLU A 141 4.14 11.56 -17.70
N THR A 142 4.76 10.37 -17.66
CA THR A 142 6.17 10.14 -17.33
C THR A 142 6.76 9.13 -18.29
N ASP A 143 8.08 8.88 -18.25
CA ASP A 143 8.72 7.85 -19.07
C ASP A 143 8.14 6.43 -18.87
N LEU A 144 7.46 6.19 -17.74
CA LEU A 144 6.90 4.89 -17.37
C LEU A 144 5.37 4.81 -17.50
N ILE A 145 4.67 5.94 -17.49
CA ILE A 145 3.22 5.98 -17.40
C ILE A 145 2.61 6.70 -18.59
N GLU A 146 1.96 5.94 -19.44
CA GLU A 146 0.98 6.46 -20.39
C GLU A 146 -0.33 6.69 -19.65
N HIS A 147 -0.85 7.91 -19.76
CA HIS A 147 -2.03 8.38 -19.07
C HIS A 147 -3.23 8.43 -20.02
N SER A 148 -4.28 7.69 -19.70
CA SER A 148 -5.51 7.67 -20.48
C SER A 148 -6.43 8.83 -20.08
N ILE A 149 -6.80 9.68 -21.02
CA ILE A 149 -7.79 10.74 -20.81
C ILE A 149 -9.19 10.13 -20.94
N MET A 150 -9.88 10.05 -19.81
CA MET A 150 -11.17 9.37 -19.68
C MET A 150 -12.31 10.37 -19.51
N VAL A 151 -13.45 10.06 -20.09
CA VAL A 151 -14.71 10.77 -19.79
C VAL A 151 -15.02 10.63 -18.30
N PRO A 152 -15.16 11.75 -17.56
CA PRO A 152 -15.38 11.69 -16.11
C PRO A 152 -16.63 10.90 -15.71
N PRO A 153 -16.63 10.19 -14.58
CA PRO A 153 -17.79 9.38 -14.16
C PRO A 153 -19.08 10.18 -13.89
N ASN A 154 -18.97 11.48 -13.66
CA ASN A 154 -20.09 12.40 -13.47
C ASN A 154 -20.49 13.15 -14.76
N HIS A 155 -19.81 12.89 -15.88
CA HIS A 155 -20.16 13.46 -17.18
C HIS A 155 -21.38 12.72 -17.73
N PRO A 156 -22.33 13.44 -18.37
CA PRO A 156 -23.54 12.80 -18.90
C PRO A 156 -23.30 11.83 -20.08
N GLY A 157 -22.10 11.86 -20.67
CA GLY A 157 -21.84 11.18 -21.95
C GLY A 157 -22.39 11.97 -23.11
N GLY A 158 -22.54 11.32 -24.27
CA GLY A 158 -23.15 11.91 -25.48
C GLY A 158 -22.31 11.69 -26.73
N LYS A 159 -22.70 12.36 -27.82
CA LYS A 159 -21.98 12.27 -29.10
C LYS A 159 -20.89 13.34 -29.18
N ILE A 160 -19.67 12.95 -29.51
CA ILE A 160 -18.56 13.89 -29.68
C ILE A 160 -18.90 14.85 -30.83
N SER A 161 -19.07 16.13 -30.47
CA SER A 161 -19.34 17.21 -31.42
C SER A 161 -18.05 17.79 -32.00
N ASN A 162 -16.98 17.82 -31.17
CA ASN A 162 -15.66 18.26 -31.58
C ASN A 162 -14.59 17.57 -30.72
N ILE A 163 -13.46 17.18 -31.34
CA ILE A 163 -12.23 16.71 -30.68
C ILE A 163 -11.02 17.32 -31.39
N VAL A 164 -10.03 17.76 -30.62
CA VAL A 164 -8.79 18.33 -31.17
C VAL A 164 -7.95 17.26 -31.87
N SER A 165 -7.17 17.67 -32.85
CA SER A 165 -6.19 16.80 -33.51
C SER A 165 -5.04 16.46 -32.58
N GLU A 166 -4.21 15.49 -32.95
CA GLU A 166 -2.95 15.20 -32.29
C GLU A 166 -2.07 16.46 -32.18
N GLY A 167 -1.51 16.70 -30.99
CA GLY A 167 -0.71 17.89 -30.73
C GLY A 167 -0.45 18.14 -29.25
N ASP A 168 0.27 19.23 -28.97
CA ASP A 168 0.65 19.61 -27.62
C ASP A 168 -0.38 20.57 -27.02
N TYR A 169 -0.99 20.16 -25.90
CA TYR A 169 -2.03 20.91 -25.22
C TYR A 169 -1.75 20.99 -23.72
N ASN A 170 -2.17 22.09 -23.10
CA ASN A 170 -2.14 22.22 -21.65
C ASN A 170 -3.45 21.69 -21.01
N LEU A 171 -3.45 21.58 -19.68
CA LEU A 171 -4.58 21.04 -18.94
C LEU A 171 -5.89 21.85 -19.08
N GLU A 172 -5.81 23.17 -19.30
CA GLU A 172 -6.98 24.03 -19.43
C GLU A 172 -7.66 23.93 -20.82
N THR A 173 -6.97 23.35 -21.79
CA THR A 173 -7.51 23.20 -23.14
C THR A 173 -8.71 22.25 -23.14
N GLU A 174 -9.79 22.65 -23.77
CA GLU A 174 -10.91 21.78 -24.09
C GLU A 174 -10.50 20.84 -25.23
N LEU A 175 -10.28 19.57 -24.89
CA LEU A 175 -9.84 18.55 -25.87
C LEU A 175 -10.97 18.07 -26.74
N ALA A 176 -12.14 17.93 -26.15
CA ALA A 176 -13.34 17.51 -26.85
C ALA A 176 -14.58 18.11 -26.20
N SER A 177 -15.69 18.11 -26.92
CA SER A 177 -17.02 18.36 -26.37
C SER A 177 -17.98 17.26 -26.78
N ALA A 178 -18.82 16.82 -25.86
CA ALA A 178 -19.86 15.84 -26.12
C ALA A 178 -21.24 16.47 -25.99
N GLU A 179 -22.10 16.26 -26.99
CA GLU A 179 -23.46 16.75 -27.01
C GLU A 179 -24.42 15.68 -26.50
N LYS A 180 -25.25 16.06 -25.51
CA LYS A 180 -26.37 15.27 -25.03
C LYS A 180 -27.55 16.17 -24.71
N ASP A 181 -28.73 15.82 -25.17
CA ASP A 181 -29.97 16.55 -24.94
C ASP A 181 -29.89 18.05 -25.31
N GLY A 182 -29.12 18.38 -26.37
CA GLY A 182 -28.90 19.75 -26.85
C GLY A 182 -27.92 20.58 -26.03
N GLN A 183 -27.23 19.96 -25.09
CA GLN A 183 -26.17 20.61 -24.29
C GLN A 183 -24.81 20.06 -24.65
N ASN A 184 -23.88 20.94 -24.99
CA ASN A 184 -22.46 20.60 -25.16
C ASN A 184 -21.73 20.67 -23.82
N VAL A 185 -21.13 19.56 -23.41
CA VAL A 185 -20.35 19.46 -22.17
C VAL A 185 -18.88 19.25 -22.51
N PRO A 186 -17.97 20.16 -22.05
CA PRO A 186 -16.57 20.08 -22.41
C PRO A 186 -15.85 18.95 -21.70
N LEU A 187 -14.86 18.35 -22.38
CA LEU A 187 -13.94 17.36 -21.87
C LEU A 187 -12.52 17.94 -21.89
N LYS A 188 -11.89 17.97 -20.70
CA LYS A 188 -10.51 18.40 -20.48
C LYS A 188 -9.64 17.21 -20.09
N MET A 189 -8.31 17.41 -20.01
CA MET A 189 -7.38 16.38 -19.52
C MET A 189 -7.59 16.04 -18.05
N TYR A 190 -8.32 16.85 -17.30
CA TYR A 190 -8.55 16.66 -15.87
C TYR A 190 -10.01 16.80 -15.49
N HIS A 191 -10.34 16.23 -14.35
CA HIS A 191 -11.62 16.45 -13.67
C HIS A 191 -11.43 16.43 -12.16
N LYS A 192 -12.44 16.90 -11.41
CA LYS A 192 -12.46 16.82 -9.95
C LYS A 192 -13.33 15.66 -9.50
N TRP A 193 -12.89 14.95 -8.45
CA TRP A 193 -13.65 13.86 -7.85
C TRP A 193 -13.66 13.96 -6.32
N PRO A 194 -14.85 13.80 -5.66
CA PRO A 194 -14.96 13.83 -4.20
C PRO A 194 -14.17 12.69 -3.54
N VAL A 195 -13.30 13.03 -2.58
CA VAL A 195 -12.39 12.05 -1.95
C VAL A 195 -13.12 10.96 -1.15
N ARG A 196 -14.26 11.29 -0.55
CA ARG A 196 -15.07 10.35 0.24
C ARG A 196 -15.97 9.44 -0.60
N LYS A 197 -16.07 9.70 -1.91
CA LYS A 197 -16.88 8.90 -2.82
C LYS A 197 -16.00 7.91 -3.59
N PRO A 198 -16.18 6.57 -3.43
CA PRO A 198 -15.47 5.60 -4.25
C PRO A 198 -15.72 5.83 -5.74
N ARG A 199 -14.71 5.56 -6.57
CA ARG A 199 -14.87 5.66 -8.02
C ARG A 199 -15.60 4.42 -8.57
N PRO A 200 -16.55 4.61 -9.48
CA PRO A 200 -17.35 3.51 -10.01
C PRO A 200 -16.50 2.58 -10.91
N TYR A 201 -16.92 1.34 -10.95
CA TYR A 201 -16.37 0.30 -11.83
C TYR A 201 -17.50 -0.57 -12.38
N LEU A 202 -17.21 -1.30 -13.47
CA LEU A 202 -18.23 -2.14 -14.12
C LEU A 202 -18.41 -3.47 -13.38
N LYS A 203 -17.28 -4.12 -12.99
CA LYS A 203 -17.28 -5.43 -12.35
C LYS A 203 -16.09 -5.56 -11.40
N ARG A 204 -16.29 -6.21 -10.27
CA ARG A 204 -15.22 -6.60 -9.35
C ARG A 204 -14.88 -8.07 -9.57
N TYR A 205 -13.61 -8.39 -9.57
CA TYR A 205 -13.07 -9.74 -9.72
C TYR A 205 -12.53 -10.26 -8.40
N ASP A 206 -12.42 -11.58 -8.31
CA ASP A 206 -11.68 -12.23 -7.25
C ASP A 206 -10.19 -11.93 -7.38
N ALA A 207 -9.52 -11.81 -6.26
CA ALA A 207 -8.10 -11.52 -6.17
C ALA A 207 -7.29 -12.82 -6.30
N THR A 208 -7.05 -13.28 -7.52
CA THR A 208 -6.41 -14.57 -7.85
C THR A 208 -5.00 -14.45 -8.39
N VAL A 209 -4.50 -13.22 -8.59
CA VAL A 209 -3.15 -12.96 -9.10
C VAL A 209 -2.31 -12.41 -7.96
N PRO A 210 -1.15 -12.99 -7.63
CA PRO A 210 -0.31 -12.49 -6.53
C PRO A 210 0.28 -11.12 -6.85
N LEU A 211 0.35 -10.26 -5.85
CA LEU A 211 1.25 -9.12 -5.86
C LEU A 211 2.62 -9.62 -5.41
N LEU A 212 3.54 -9.73 -6.34
CA LEU A 212 4.91 -10.17 -6.06
C LEU A 212 5.69 -9.00 -5.49
N THR A 213 6.20 -9.15 -4.28
CA THR A 213 6.92 -8.10 -3.55
C THR A 213 8.43 -8.28 -3.59
N GLY A 214 8.91 -9.45 -4.04
CA GLY A 214 10.31 -9.84 -3.98
C GLY A 214 10.79 -10.15 -2.56
N GLN A 215 9.90 -10.08 -1.56
CA GLN A 215 10.17 -10.44 -0.19
C GLN A 215 9.75 -11.89 0.06
N ARG A 216 10.74 -12.78 0.30
CA ARG A 216 10.50 -14.23 0.40
C ARG A 216 9.46 -14.61 1.45
N VAL A 217 9.51 -14.00 2.64
CA VAL A 217 8.54 -14.28 3.71
C VAL A 217 7.12 -13.90 3.31
N ILE A 218 6.96 -12.82 2.56
CA ILE A 218 5.66 -12.36 2.06
C ILE A 218 5.20 -13.28 0.94
N ASP A 219 5.94 -13.32 -0.17
CA ASP A 219 5.50 -13.96 -1.39
C ASP A 219 5.30 -15.47 -1.21
N THR A 220 6.13 -16.13 -0.37
CA THR A 220 6.07 -17.58 -0.17
C THR A 220 5.09 -17.98 0.93
N PHE A 221 5.12 -17.33 2.11
CA PHE A 221 4.35 -17.80 3.26
C PHE A 221 3.06 -17.01 3.50
N PHE A 222 3.07 -15.69 3.28
CA PHE A 222 1.93 -14.81 3.58
C PHE A 222 1.62 -13.87 2.42
N PRO A 223 1.35 -14.41 1.22
CA PRO A 223 1.17 -13.60 0.03
C PRO A 223 -0.05 -12.70 0.10
N ILE A 224 0.03 -11.59 -0.63
CA ILE A 224 -1.09 -10.71 -0.91
C ILE A 224 -1.42 -10.78 -2.40
N ALA A 225 -2.69 -10.72 -2.75
CA ALA A 225 -3.10 -10.69 -4.14
C ALA A 225 -3.25 -9.25 -4.66
N LYS A 226 -3.13 -9.05 -5.97
CA LYS A 226 -3.48 -7.78 -6.63
C LYS A 226 -4.95 -7.45 -6.40
N GLY A 227 -5.21 -6.25 -5.90
CA GLY A 227 -6.55 -5.86 -5.45
C GLY A 227 -6.89 -6.36 -4.05
N GLY A 228 -5.93 -6.93 -3.33
CA GLY A 228 -6.10 -7.42 -1.98
C GLY A 228 -5.92 -6.37 -0.89
N THR A 229 -6.15 -6.80 0.35
CA THR A 229 -5.99 -6.00 1.56
C THR A 229 -5.01 -6.64 2.51
N GLY A 230 -4.08 -5.85 3.02
CA GLY A 230 -3.07 -6.30 3.97
C GLY A 230 -2.79 -5.28 5.06
N SER A 231 -2.26 -5.76 6.17
CA SER A 231 -1.77 -4.89 7.24
C SER A 231 -0.45 -5.39 7.79
N ILE A 232 0.41 -4.42 8.17
CA ILE A 232 1.69 -4.66 8.81
C ILE A 232 1.70 -3.99 10.18
N PRO A 233 1.21 -4.67 11.23
CA PRO A 233 1.28 -4.17 12.58
C PRO A 233 2.65 -4.44 13.21
N GLY A 234 3.16 -3.47 13.95
CA GLY A 234 4.42 -3.62 14.66
C GLY A 234 4.75 -2.44 15.56
N ALA A 235 5.43 -2.72 16.66
CA ALA A 235 5.98 -1.71 17.55
C ALA A 235 7.03 -0.85 16.81
N PHE A 236 7.37 0.28 17.42
CA PHE A 236 8.46 1.12 16.91
C PHE A 236 9.79 0.34 16.85
N GLY A 237 10.56 0.53 15.78
CA GLY A 237 11.86 -0.12 15.59
C GLY A 237 11.82 -1.57 15.09
N THR A 238 10.64 -2.12 14.77
CA THR A 238 10.51 -3.47 14.21
C THR A 238 10.76 -3.55 12.69
N GLY A 239 11.13 -2.45 12.03
CA GLY A 239 11.41 -2.42 10.59
C GLY A 239 10.18 -2.27 9.70
N LYS A 240 9.06 -1.76 10.24
CA LYS A 240 7.81 -1.52 9.51
C LYS A 240 8.02 -0.67 8.26
N THR A 241 8.54 0.54 8.41
CA THR A 241 8.78 1.49 7.33
C THR A 241 9.72 0.91 6.26
N VAL A 242 10.81 0.25 6.66
CA VAL A 242 11.74 -0.41 5.72
C VAL A 242 11.02 -1.48 4.90
N THR A 243 10.19 -2.32 5.53
CA THR A 243 9.41 -3.35 4.81
C THR A 243 8.44 -2.72 3.81
N LEU A 244 7.76 -1.63 4.19
CA LEU A 244 6.85 -0.90 3.31
C LEU A 244 7.59 -0.24 2.12
N HIS A 245 8.79 0.31 2.36
CA HIS A 245 9.65 0.85 1.29
C HIS A 245 10.08 -0.26 0.31
N GLN A 246 10.43 -1.45 0.82
CA GLN A 246 10.76 -2.58 -0.04
C GLN A 246 9.57 -3.00 -0.91
N ILE A 247 8.36 -3.05 -0.35
CA ILE A 247 7.13 -3.33 -1.11
C ILE A 247 6.91 -2.25 -2.17
N ALA A 248 7.00 -0.97 -1.80
CA ALA A 248 6.83 0.14 -2.74
C ALA A 248 7.83 0.11 -3.90
N LYS A 249 9.10 -0.25 -3.61
CA LYS A 249 10.18 -0.35 -4.59
C LYS A 249 10.04 -1.54 -5.53
N TRP A 250 9.73 -2.73 -4.99
CA TRP A 250 9.88 -3.98 -5.72
C TRP A 250 8.56 -4.60 -6.20
N ALA A 251 7.41 -4.19 -5.62
CA ALA A 251 6.12 -4.76 -6.01
C ALA A 251 5.88 -4.66 -7.53
N ASN A 252 5.32 -5.72 -8.10
CA ASN A 252 4.99 -5.80 -9.53
C ASN A 252 3.71 -5.00 -9.88
N SER A 253 3.65 -3.75 -9.40
CA SER A 253 2.64 -2.73 -9.71
C SER A 253 3.18 -1.69 -10.69
N GLN A 254 2.30 -1.06 -11.46
CA GLN A 254 2.70 0.04 -12.34
C GLN A 254 2.74 1.38 -11.60
N VAL A 255 1.86 1.58 -10.62
CA VAL A 255 1.79 2.82 -9.85
C VAL A 255 1.89 2.52 -8.35
N VAL A 256 2.57 3.39 -7.64
CA VAL A 256 2.67 3.37 -6.18
C VAL A 256 2.07 4.66 -5.63
N VAL A 257 1.17 4.55 -4.66
CA VAL A 257 0.69 5.67 -3.86
C VAL A 257 1.14 5.45 -2.43
N TYR A 258 2.01 6.31 -1.92
CA TYR A 258 2.51 6.23 -0.55
C TYR A 258 1.92 7.36 0.28
N ILE A 259 1.21 7.02 1.35
CA ILE A 259 0.60 7.96 2.28
C ILE A 259 1.36 7.91 3.59
N GLY A 260 2.09 8.98 3.90
CA GLY A 260 2.65 9.23 5.23
C GLY A 260 1.64 9.96 6.08
N CYS A 261 0.92 9.23 6.92
CA CYS A 261 -0.17 9.74 7.73
C CYS A 261 0.25 9.88 9.20
N GLY A 262 0.56 11.09 9.64
CA GLY A 262 0.90 11.39 11.02
C GLY A 262 2.27 10.88 11.48
N GLU A 263 3.11 10.44 10.56
CA GLU A 263 4.46 10.00 10.88
C GLU A 263 5.37 11.19 11.26
N ARG A 264 6.49 10.87 11.89
CA ARG A 264 7.45 11.90 12.34
C ARG A 264 8.08 12.59 11.14
N GLY A 265 8.38 13.86 11.28
CA GLY A 265 9.00 14.65 10.22
C GLY A 265 10.31 14.07 9.71
N ASN A 266 11.15 13.49 10.58
CA ASN A 266 12.41 12.85 10.18
C ASN A 266 12.18 11.57 9.34
N GLU A 267 11.21 10.72 9.69
CA GLU A 267 10.86 9.51 8.91
C GLU A 267 10.31 9.89 7.54
N MET A 268 9.44 10.90 7.49
CA MET A 268 8.96 11.44 6.21
C MET A 268 10.07 12.11 5.39
N THR A 269 11.02 12.79 6.05
CA THR A 269 12.17 13.38 5.35
C THR A 269 13.01 12.30 4.68
N GLU A 270 13.21 11.16 5.34
CA GLU A 270 13.90 10.00 4.76
C GLU A 270 13.19 9.53 3.47
N VAL A 271 11.87 9.33 3.52
CA VAL A 271 11.07 9.01 2.32
C VAL A 271 11.22 10.08 1.24
N LEU A 272 11.11 11.35 1.61
CA LEU A 272 11.16 12.47 0.67
C LEU A 272 12.53 12.70 0.04
N VAL A 273 13.60 12.33 0.75
CA VAL A 273 14.98 12.43 0.26
C VAL A 273 15.36 11.16 -0.51
N GLU A 274 15.01 9.98 -0.02
CA GLU A 274 15.42 8.71 -0.63
C GLU A 274 14.63 8.37 -1.90
N PHE A 275 13.31 8.49 -1.89
CA PHE A 275 12.46 8.08 -3.02
C PHE A 275 12.85 8.74 -4.36
N PRO A 276 13.19 10.05 -4.43
CA PRO A 276 13.66 10.66 -5.68
C PRO A 276 14.98 10.10 -6.20
N HIS A 277 15.80 9.52 -5.31
CA HIS A 277 17.09 8.93 -5.69
C HIS A 277 17.02 7.42 -5.96
N LEU A 278 15.92 6.76 -5.52
CA LEU A 278 15.71 5.36 -5.81
C LEU A 278 15.40 5.17 -7.30
N LYS A 279 15.96 4.11 -7.86
CA LYS A 279 15.63 3.66 -9.20
C LYS A 279 14.65 2.50 -9.14
N ASP A 280 13.68 2.52 -10.04
CA ASP A 280 12.82 1.38 -10.28
C ASP A 280 13.68 0.23 -10.84
N PRO A 281 13.76 -0.91 -10.15
CA PRO A 281 14.70 -1.97 -10.50
C PRO A 281 14.40 -2.64 -11.85
N ARG A 282 13.17 -2.52 -12.33
CA ARG A 282 12.74 -3.12 -13.60
C ARG A 282 13.08 -2.23 -14.81
N SER A 283 12.95 -0.93 -14.66
CA SER A 283 13.14 0.03 -15.75
C SER A 283 14.45 0.80 -15.68
N GLY A 284 15.10 0.83 -14.50
CA GLY A 284 16.27 1.68 -14.22
C GLY A 284 15.97 3.18 -14.12
N LYS A 285 14.69 3.58 -14.31
CA LYS A 285 14.22 4.97 -14.23
C LYS A 285 14.02 5.38 -12.76
N PRO A 286 13.87 6.67 -12.46
CA PRO A 286 13.52 7.11 -11.10
C PRO A 286 12.23 6.45 -10.60
N LEU A 287 12.22 5.99 -9.35
CA LEU A 287 11.02 5.40 -8.74
C LEU A 287 9.86 6.41 -8.69
N MET A 288 10.18 7.69 -8.58
CA MET A 288 9.19 8.78 -8.60
C MET A 288 8.41 8.87 -9.92
N ASP A 289 8.94 8.37 -11.04
CA ASP A 289 8.23 8.36 -12.34
C ASP A 289 7.00 7.43 -12.36
N ARG A 290 6.78 6.65 -11.29
CA ARG A 290 5.58 5.84 -11.06
C ARG A 290 4.99 5.99 -9.66
N THR A 291 5.43 7.01 -8.88
CA THR A 291 5.04 7.16 -7.47
C THR A 291 4.34 8.49 -7.23
N VAL A 292 3.30 8.46 -6.39
CA VAL A 292 2.65 9.65 -5.80
C VAL A 292 2.85 9.59 -4.30
N LEU A 293 3.31 10.68 -3.71
CA LEU A 293 3.49 10.80 -2.26
C LEU A 293 2.42 11.76 -1.69
N VAL A 294 1.74 11.33 -0.62
CA VAL A 294 0.85 12.17 0.18
C VAL A 294 1.41 12.21 1.58
N ALA A 295 1.86 13.37 2.03
CA ALA A 295 2.53 13.52 3.31
C ALA A 295 1.76 14.45 4.25
N ASN A 296 1.33 13.92 5.38
CA ASN A 296 0.85 14.69 6.52
C ASN A 296 1.62 14.28 7.76
N THR A 297 2.62 15.06 8.12
CA THR A 297 3.47 14.79 9.29
C THR A 297 2.74 15.09 10.61
N SER A 298 3.27 14.59 11.72
CA SER A 298 2.65 14.71 13.05
C SER A 298 2.46 16.16 13.54
N ASN A 299 3.22 17.13 13.00
CA ASN A 299 3.11 18.55 13.30
C ASN A 299 2.14 19.31 12.36
N MET A 300 1.62 18.65 11.33
CA MET A 300 0.62 19.23 10.43
C MET A 300 -0.80 19.11 11.02
N PRO A 301 -1.78 19.91 10.54
CA PRO A 301 -3.14 19.90 11.06
C PRO A 301 -3.80 18.52 11.05
N VAL A 302 -4.49 18.19 12.14
CA VAL A 302 -5.12 16.87 12.37
C VAL A 302 -6.21 16.58 11.34
N ALA A 303 -7.01 17.56 10.97
CA ALA A 303 -8.06 17.39 9.96
C ALA A 303 -7.48 17.02 8.59
N ALA A 304 -6.35 17.64 8.18
CA ALA A 304 -5.66 17.27 6.95
C ALA A 304 -5.07 15.84 7.01
N ARG A 305 -4.70 15.38 8.22
CA ARG A 305 -4.28 13.98 8.44
C ARG A 305 -5.42 13.02 8.17
N GLU A 306 -6.62 13.33 8.65
CA GLU A 306 -7.81 12.52 8.39
C GLU A 306 -8.12 12.46 6.88
N ALA A 307 -8.03 13.57 6.17
CA ALA A 307 -8.29 13.64 4.74
C ALA A 307 -7.25 12.90 3.87
N SER A 308 -5.99 12.80 4.32
CA SER A 308 -4.87 12.26 3.54
C SER A 308 -5.12 10.83 3.01
N ILE A 309 -5.78 10.00 3.81
CA ILE A 309 -6.14 8.62 3.46
C ILE A 309 -7.11 8.61 2.27
N TYR A 310 -8.12 9.45 2.31
CA TYR A 310 -9.12 9.55 1.22
C TYR A 310 -8.53 10.17 -0.04
N THR A 311 -7.67 11.16 0.10
CA THR A 311 -6.92 11.77 -1.01
C THR A 311 -6.10 10.71 -1.74
N GLY A 312 -5.28 9.96 -1.02
CA GLY A 312 -4.41 8.94 -1.62
C GLY A 312 -5.19 7.80 -2.27
N VAL A 313 -6.23 7.28 -1.61
CA VAL A 313 -7.00 6.16 -2.20
C VAL A 313 -7.81 6.60 -3.43
N THR A 314 -8.26 7.85 -3.48
CA THR A 314 -8.95 8.37 -4.67
C THR A 314 -7.99 8.50 -5.87
N ILE A 315 -6.76 8.93 -5.63
CA ILE A 315 -5.70 8.95 -6.66
C ILE A 315 -5.40 7.51 -7.12
N ALA A 316 -5.29 6.56 -6.19
CA ALA A 316 -5.05 5.16 -6.54
C ALA A 316 -6.17 4.57 -7.42
N GLU A 317 -7.44 4.83 -7.08
CA GLU A 317 -8.58 4.40 -7.89
C GLU A 317 -8.59 5.04 -9.28
N TYR A 318 -8.10 6.26 -9.42
CA TYR A 318 -8.02 6.93 -10.72
C TYR A 318 -7.07 6.20 -11.67
N TYR A 319 -5.88 5.81 -11.20
CA TYR A 319 -4.95 5.02 -12.02
C TYR A 319 -5.44 3.58 -12.25
N ARG A 320 -6.14 2.98 -11.28
CA ARG A 320 -6.86 1.71 -11.46
C ARG A 320 -7.83 1.80 -12.64
N ASP A 321 -8.59 2.89 -12.74
CA ASP A 321 -9.58 3.08 -13.81
C ASP A 321 -8.93 3.20 -15.20
N MET A 322 -7.63 3.48 -15.28
CA MET A 322 -6.83 3.42 -16.51
C MET A 322 -6.31 2.00 -16.83
N GLY A 323 -6.69 0.99 -16.03
CA GLY A 323 -6.19 -0.38 -16.20
C GLY A 323 -4.81 -0.62 -15.58
N LYS A 324 -4.38 0.23 -14.63
CA LYS A 324 -3.09 0.04 -13.94
C LYS A 324 -3.27 -0.77 -12.66
N ASP A 325 -2.27 -1.59 -12.34
CA ASP A 325 -2.15 -2.19 -11.01
C ASP A 325 -1.48 -1.19 -10.08
N VAL A 326 -2.19 -0.81 -9.02
CA VAL A 326 -1.75 0.20 -8.05
C VAL A 326 -1.51 -0.45 -6.70
N VAL A 327 -0.39 -0.17 -6.07
CA VAL A 327 -0.15 -0.45 -4.66
C VAL A 327 -0.28 0.84 -3.87
N LEU A 328 -1.18 0.84 -2.89
CA LEU A 328 -1.29 1.92 -1.93
C LEU A 328 -0.77 1.46 -0.58
N VAL A 329 0.20 2.20 -0.06
CA VAL A 329 0.77 2.03 1.28
C VAL A 329 0.34 3.20 2.15
N ALA A 330 -0.24 2.91 3.32
CA ALA A 330 -0.62 3.92 4.31
C ALA A 330 0.19 3.73 5.62
N ASP A 331 1.12 4.62 5.88
CA ASP A 331 1.96 4.62 7.09
C ASP A 331 1.69 5.88 7.92
N SER A 332 0.90 5.84 9.02
CA SER A 332 0.22 4.66 9.52
C SER A 332 -1.28 4.92 9.74
N THR A 333 -2.07 3.87 9.61
CA THR A 333 -3.53 3.96 9.89
C THR A 333 -3.82 4.17 11.37
N SER A 334 -2.91 3.84 12.29
CA SER A 334 -3.01 4.20 13.72
C SER A 334 -3.04 5.70 13.92
N ARG A 335 -2.18 6.44 13.20
CA ARG A 335 -2.14 7.91 13.30
C ARG A 335 -3.39 8.55 12.67
N TRP A 336 -3.95 7.92 11.65
CA TRP A 336 -5.25 8.30 11.12
C TRP A 336 -6.36 8.10 12.14
N ALA A 337 -6.40 6.95 12.83
CA ALA A 337 -7.35 6.67 13.90
C ALA A 337 -7.20 7.65 15.07
N GLU A 338 -5.97 8.00 15.45
CA GLU A 338 -5.71 9.07 16.44
C GLU A 338 -6.29 10.43 16.01
N ALA A 339 -6.21 10.77 14.71
CA ALA A 339 -6.82 11.99 14.19
C ALA A 339 -8.36 11.93 14.34
N LEU A 340 -8.99 10.81 14.05
CA LEU A 340 -10.42 10.62 14.27
C LEU A 340 -10.78 10.77 15.76
N ARG A 341 -9.98 10.20 16.67
CA ARG A 341 -10.17 10.31 18.13
C ARG A 341 -10.05 11.77 18.59
N GLU A 342 -9.04 12.51 18.12
CA GLU A 342 -8.87 13.91 18.49
C GLU A 342 -10.03 14.76 17.99
N MET A 343 -10.48 14.57 16.75
CA MET A 343 -11.62 15.30 16.19
C MET A 343 -12.91 15.00 16.94
N SER A 344 -13.23 13.73 17.21
CA SER A 344 -14.45 13.38 17.95
C SER A 344 -14.45 13.93 19.38
N GLY A 345 -13.29 13.93 20.06
CA GLY A 345 -13.15 14.54 21.38
C GLY A 345 -13.41 16.06 21.39
N ARG A 346 -12.93 16.79 20.36
CA ARG A 346 -13.20 18.23 20.22
C ARG A 346 -14.65 18.55 19.85
N LEU A 347 -15.32 17.61 19.19
CA LEU A 347 -16.74 17.71 18.88
C LEU A 347 -17.64 17.27 20.02
N GLU A 348 -17.06 16.90 21.16
CA GLU A 348 -17.79 16.41 22.35
C GLU A 348 -18.68 15.19 22.03
N GLU A 349 -18.21 14.33 21.10
CA GLU A 349 -18.90 13.07 20.81
C GLU A 349 -18.64 12.04 21.91
N MET A 350 -19.61 11.17 22.15
CA MET A 350 -19.44 10.11 23.16
C MET A 350 -18.35 9.14 22.73
N PRO A 351 -17.28 8.97 23.51
CA PRO A 351 -16.22 8.04 23.18
C PRO A 351 -16.68 6.59 23.34
N ALA A 352 -16.16 5.72 22.46
CA ALA A 352 -16.26 4.28 22.59
C ALA A 352 -14.97 3.70 23.22
N GLU A 353 -14.57 2.50 22.81
CA GLU A 353 -13.41 1.77 23.31
C GLU A 353 -12.12 2.60 23.22
N GLU A 354 -11.37 2.69 24.30
CA GLU A 354 -10.11 3.48 24.42
C GLU A 354 -10.20 4.95 23.96
N GLY A 355 -11.39 5.55 24.01
CA GLY A 355 -11.60 6.94 23.61
C GLY A 355 -11.71 7.16 22.09
N TYR A 356 -11.72 6.09 21.30
CA TYR A 356 -11.99 6.19 19.86
C TYR A 356 -13.49 6.45 19.59
N PRO A 357 -13.82 7.07 18.44
CA PRO A 357 -15.22 7.24 18.07
C PRO A 357 -15.88 5.88 17.74
N SER A 358 -17.18 5.77 17.99
CA SER A 358 -17.96 4.56 17.72
C SER A 358 -17.95 4.12 16.24
N TYR A 359 -17.67 5.05 15.34
CA TYR A 359 -17.60 4.82 13.90
C TYR A 359 -16.19 4.45 13.38
N LEU A 360 -15.20 4.21 14.26
CA LEU A 360 -13.84 3.82 13.84
C LEU A 360 -13.85 2.60 12.91
N ALA A 361 -14.59 1.54 13.29
CA ALA A 361 -14.69 0.33 12.49
C ALA A 361 -15.27 0.60 11.09
N SER A 362 -16.32 1.43 11.00
CA SER A 362 -16.92 1.80 9.72
C SER A 362 -15.98 2.58 8.82
N ARG A 363 -15.18 3.49 9.39
CA ARG A 363 -14.18 4.25 8.64
C ARG A 363 -13.05 3.37 8.10
N LEU A 364 -12.58 2.40 8.91
CA LEU A 364 -11.61 1.41 8.45
C LEU A 364 -12.20 0.53 7.34
N ALA A 365 -13.45 0.08 7.47
CA ALA A 365 -14.14 -0.67 6.43
C ALA A 365 -14.23 0.14 5.13
N GLU A 366 -14.71 1.38 5.16
CA GLU A 366 -14.81 2.29 4.01
C GLU A 366 -13.47 2.44 3.27
N PHE A 367 -12.37 2.49 4.01
CA PHE A 367 -11.03 2.57 3.41
C PHE A 367 -10.62 1.26 2.75
N TYR A 368 -10.66 0.14 3.47
CA TYR A 368 -10.22 -1.16 2.94
C TYR A 368 -11.12 -1.72 1.85
N GLU A 369 -12.42 -1.39 1.85
CA GLU A 369 -13.35 -1.78 0.77
C GLU A 369 -13.04 -1.14 -0.59
N ARG A 370 -12.26 -0.06 -0.62
CA ARG A 370 -11.80 0.57 -1.87
C ARG A 370 -10.70 -0.23 -2.58
N ALA A 371 -10.10 -1.22 -1.92
CA ALA A 371 -9.25 -2.21 -2.58
C ALA A 371 -10.07 -3.09 -3.51
N GLY A 372 -9.48 -3.54 -4.58
CA GLY A 372 -10.11 -4.50 -5.48
C GLY A 372 -9.42 -4.59 -6.82
N ARG A 373 -9.56 -5.74 -7.47
CA ARG A 373 -9.31 -5.93 -8.88
C ARG A 373 -10.63 -5.77 -9.62
N VAL A 374 -10.68 -4.86 -10.58
CA VAL A 374 -11.93 -4.46 -11.23
C VAL A 374 -11.77 -4.33 -12.73
N ARG A 375 -12.89 -4.52 -13.44
CA ARG A 375 -13.04 -3.99 -14.78
C ARG A 375 -13.49 -2.53 -14.66
N ALA A 376 -12.70 -1.64 -15.19
CA ALA A 376 -13.02 -0.21 -15.24
C ALA A 376 -14.28 0.03 -16.10
N ALA A 377 -14.98 1.11 -15.81
CA ALA A 377 -16.10 1.56 -16.65
C ALA A 377 -15.58 2.11 -17.99
N GLY A 378 -16.41 1.99 -19.02
CA GLY A 378 -16.15 2.55 -20.34
C GLY A 378 -15.28 1.67 -21.24
N SER A 379 -15.05 2.17 -22.47
CA SER A 379 -14.28 1.50 -23.52
C SER A 379 -12.93 2.20 -23.74
N PRO A 380 -11.87 1.44 -24.15
CA PRO A 380 -11.81 -0.01 -24.30
C PRO A 380 -11.89 -0.74 -22.95
N ASP A 381 -12.24 -2.04 -23.00
CA ASP A 381 -12.22 -2.91 -21.81
C ASP A 381 -10.81 -2.93 -21.18
N ARG A 382 -10.74 -2.65 -19.89
CA ARG A 382 -9.47 -2.65 -19.14
C ARG A 382 -9.67 -3.07 -17.70
N ASP A 383 -8.77 -3.93 -17.23
CA ASP A 383 -8.75 -4.40 -15.86
C ASP A 383 -7.62 -3.68 -15.10
N GLY A 384 -7.93 -3.21 -13.92
CA GLY A 384 -6.96 -2.59 -13.03
C GLY A 384 -7.19 -3.03 -11.58
N SER A 385 -6.21 -2.76 -10.72
CA SER A 385 -6.32 -3.13 -9.32
C SER A 385 -5.80 -2.05 -8.38
N VAL A 386 -6.39 -1.97 -7.17
CA VAL A 386 -5.84 -1.24 -6.02
C VAL A 386 -5.60 -2.23 -4.90
N THR A 387 -4.34 -2.45 -4.56
CA THR A 387 -3.95 -3.24 -3.38
C THR A 387 -3.66 -2.29 -2.24
N LEU A 388 -4.34 -2.46 -1.10
CA LEU A 388 -4.18 -1.62 0.08
C LEU A 388 -3.36 -2.32 1.16
N ILE A 389 -2.31 -1.64 1.63
CA ILE A 389 -1.44 -2.10 2.72
C ILE A 389 -1.40 -0.99 3.78
N GLY A 390 -2.04 -1.25 4.92
CA GLY A 390 -2.06 -0.33 6.05
C GLY A 390 -1.05 -0.73 7.13
N ALA A 391 -0.17 0.20 7.49
CA ALA A 391 0.67 0.02 8.66
C ALA A 391 -0.11 0.33 9.93
N VAL A 392 0.05 -0.48 10.95
CA VAL A 392 -0.52 -0.25 12.28
C VAL A 392 0.62 -0.17 13.29
N SER A 393 0.55 0.80 14.20
CA SER A 393 1.58 1.03 15.23
C SER A 393 0.95 0.83 16.62
N PRO A 394 0.65 -0.43 17.00
CA PRO A 394 0.06 -0.70 18.31
C PRO A 394 1.03 -0.33 19.43
N SER A 395 0.53 0.34 20.47
CA SER A 395 1.31 0.71 21.63
C SER A 395 1.85 -0.54 22.32
N GLY A 396 3.16 -0.58 22.60
CA GLY A 396 3.80 -1.75 23.22
C GLY A 396 3.79 -3.03 22.38
N GLY A 397 3.30 -2.99 21.13
CA GLY A 397 3.14 -4.17 20.28
C GLY A 397 1.93 -5.03 20.63
N ASP A 398 0.95 -4.47 21.33
CA ASP A 398 -0.28 -5.15 21.70
C ASP A 398 -1.29 -5.17 20.53
N PHE A 399 -1.46 -6.33 19.92
CA PHE A 399 -2.39 -6.51 18.80
C PHE A 399 -3.87 -6.57 19.22
N THR A 400 -4.18 -6.48 20.50
CA THR A 400 -5.56 -6.46 21.01
C THR A 400 -6.16 -5.04 21.08
N GLU A 401 -5.36 -4.01 20.80
CA GLU A 401 -5.83 -2.62 20.76
C GLU A 401 -6.87 -2.40 19.65
N PRO A 402 -7.79 -1.41 19.80
CA PRO A 402 -8.97 -1.27 18.91
C PRO A 402 -8.64 -1.12 17.43
N VAL A 403 -7.60 -0.36 17.06
CA VAL A 403 -7.27 -0.12 15.64
C VAL A 403 -6.81 -1.41 14.97
N THR A 404 -5.93 -2.18 15.62
CA THR A 404 -5.47 -3.48 15.12
C THR A 404 -6.64 -4.47 15.04
N THR A 405 -7.43 -4.59 16.11
CA THR A 405 -8.56 -5.53 16.18
C THR A 405 -9.60 -5.24 15.10
N HIS A 406 -9.95 -3.98 14.88
CA HIS A 406 -10.89 -3.61 13.82
C HIS A 406 -10.27 -3.80 12.43
N THR A 407 -8.98 -3.46 12.23
CA THR A 407 -8.29 -3.68 10.96
C THR A 407 -8.30 -5.15 10.55
N MET A 408 -8.03 -6.07 11.48
CA MET A 408 -8.04 -7.52 11.22
C MET A 408 -9.36 -8.06 10.65
N ARG A 409 -10.48 -7.36 10.86
CA ARG A 409 -11.79 -7.76 10.32
C ARG A 409 -11.96 -7.47 8.83
N PHE A 410 -11.18 -6.53 8.29
CA PHE A 410 -11.34 -6.03 6.93
C PHE A 410 -10.19 -6.42 5.99
N ILE A 411 -9.12 -7.03 6.53
CA ILE A 411 -7.97 -7.48 5.74
C ILE A 411 -7.94 -8.99 5.61
N LYS A 412 -7.35 -9.47 4.52
CA LYS A 412 -7.09 -10.90 4.32
C LYS A 412 -5.64 -11.29 4.59
N THR A 413 -4.72 -10.34 4.63
CA THR A 413 -3.30 -10.61 4.91
C THR A 413 -2.81 -9.78 6.10
N PHE A 414 -2.14 -10.44 7.04
CA PHE A 414 -1.65 -9.83 8.28
C PHE A 414 -0.19 -10.24 8.49
N TRP A 415 0.71 -9.27 8.51
CA TRP A 415 2.15 -9.45 8.70
C TRP A 415 2.59 -8.93 10.06
N ALA A 416 2.45 -9.76 11.09
CA ALA A 416 2.77 -9.40 12.47
C ALA A 416 4.28 -9.21 12.65
N LEU A 417 4.74 -7.99 12.89
CA LEU A 417 6.14 -7.73 13.21
C LEU A 417 6.44 -8.04 14.69
N ASP A 418 7.54 -8.74 14.92
CA ASP A 418 7.97 -9.20 16.24
C ASP A 418 9.24 -8.46 16.68
N ALA A 419 9.17 -7.81 17.86
CA ALA A 419 10.30 -7.10 18.43
C ALA A 419 11.47 -8.04 18.78
N LYS A 420 11.21 -9.32 19.17
CA LYS A 420 12.28 -10.29 19.47
C LYS A 420 13.07 -10.65 18.22
N LEU A 421 12.38 -10.83 17.07
CA LEU A 421 13.04 -11.04 15.79
C LEU A 421 13.87 -9.82 15.39
N ALA A 422 13.34 -8.62 15.55
CA ALA A 422 14.07 -7.39 15.27
C ALA A 422 15.31 -7.23 16.16
N TYR A 423 15.22 -7.49 17.46
CA TYR A 423 16.37 -7.45 18.40
C TYR A 423 17.42 -8.51 18.05
N SER A 424 17.02 -9.66 17.53
CA SER A 424 17.95 -10.69 17.02
C SER A 424 18.50 -10.38 15.63
N ARG A 425 18.16 -9.21 15.06
CA ARG A 425 18.54 -8.77 13.69
C ARG A 425 18.04 -9.71 12.59
N HIS A 426 16.92 -10.37 12.83
CA HIS A 426 16.21 -11.13 11.81
C HIS A 426 15.22 -10.20 11.12
N TYR A 427 15.52 -9.80 9.90
CA TYR A 427 14.67 -8.94 9.07
C TYR A 427 14.31 -9.65 7.75
N PRO A 428 13.09 -9.40 7.19
CA PRO A 428 11.97 -8.72 7.84
C PRO A 428 11.56 -9.42 9.13
N SER A 429 11.19 -8.66 10.17
CA SER A 429 10.83 -9.22 11.47
C SER A 429 9.40 -9.80 11.52
N ILE A 430 8.90 -10.28 10.40
CA ILE A 430 7.57 -10.87 10.26
C ILE A 430 7.54 -12.22 10.98
N ASN A 431 6.73 -12.30 12.03
CA ASN A 431 6.57 -13.52 12.81
C ASN A 431 5.67 -14.51 12.05
N TRP A 432 6.24 -15.66 11.68
CA TRP A 432 5.56 -16.69 10.89
C TRP A 432 4.48 -17.45 11.65
N MET A 433 4.44 -17.39 12.99
CA MET A 433 3.37 -18.01 13.78
C MET A 433 2.15 -17.11 13.94
N ASN A 434 2.36 -15.79 13.99
CA ASN A 434 1.31 -14.79 14.23
C ASN A 434 0.80 -14.16 12.94
N SER A 435 1.44 -14.40 11.81
CA SER A 435 1.06 -13.86 10.51
C SER A 435 0.18 -14.85 9.75
N TYR A 436 -0.69 -14.31 8.88
CA TYR A 436 -1.53 -15.14 8.02
C TYR A 436 -1.81 -14.47 6.67
N SER A 437 -2.24 -15.28 5.71
CA SER A 437 -2.82 -14.82 4.45
C SER A 437 -4.03 -15.69 4.08
N GLY A 438 -5.15 -15.03 3.86
CA GLY A 438 -6.37 -15.64 3.32
C GLY A 438 -6.35 -15.80 1.79
N TYR A 439 -5.26 -15.37 1.11
CA TYR A 439 -5.15 -15.47 -0.36
C TYR A 439 -4.45 -16.74 -0.85
N LEU A 440 -3.88 -17.55 0.04
CA LEU A 440 -3.09 -18.74 -0.34
C LEU A 440 -3.81 -19.67 -1.31
N GLY A 441 -5.08 -19.98 -1.05
CA GLY A 441 -5.88 -20.83 -1.94
C GLY A 441 -6.21 -20.15 -3.26
N ASP A 442 -6.51 -18.85 -3.20
CA ASP A 442 -6.93 -18.05 -4.37
C ASP A 442 -5.81 -17.91 -5.40
N ILE A 443 -4.55 -17.79 -4.95
CA ILE A 443 -3.37 -17.58 -5.82
C ILE A 443 -2.61 -18.87 -6.14
N ALA A 444 -2.93 -20.01 -5.50
CA ALA A 444 -2.22 -21.27 -5.70
C ALA A 444 -2.19 -21.70 -7.17
N LYS A 445 -3.30 -21.49 -7.88
CA LYS A 445 -3.38 -21.77 -9.31
C LYS A 445 -2.37 -20.95 -10.12
N TRP A 446 -2.23 -19.67 -9.83
CA TRP A 446 -1.25 -18.81 -10.51
C TRP A 446 0.19 -19.31 -10.31
N TRP A 447 0.55 -19.69 -9.07
CA TRP A 447 1.87 -20.24 -8.77
C TRP A 447 2.10 -21.59 -9.48
N GLY A 448 1.08 -22.43 -9.53
CA GLY A 448 1.14 -23.71 -10.25
C GLY A 448 1.38 -23.56 -11.74
N GLU A 449 0.69 -22.61 -12.38
CA GLU A 449 0.78 -22.37 -13.82
C GLU A 449 2.05 -21.60 -14.24
N ASN A 450 2.57 -20.71 -13.39
CA ASN A 450 3.69 -19.83 -13.76
C ASN A 450 5.05 -20.27 -13.18
N ILE A 451 5.07 -20.99 -12.06
CA ILE A 451 6.31 -21.37 -11.37
C ILE A 451 6.44 -22.89 -11.24
N SER A 452 5.57 -23.55 -10.48
CA SER A 452 5.56 -25.01 -10.33
C SER A 452 4.27 -25.52 -9.70
N GLU A 453 3.73 -26.63 -10.21
CA GLU A 453 2.57 -27.32 -9.63
C GLU A 453 2.83 -27.77 -8.17
N ASP A 454 4.07 -28.04 -7.81
CA ASP A 454 4.48 -28.47 -6.47
C ASP A 454 4.53 -27.32 -5.44
N TRP A 455 4.42 -26.06 -5.87
CA TRP A 455 4.63 -24.89 -5.00
C TRP A 455 3.82 -24.96 -3.70
N PHE A 456 2.53 -25.23 -3.82
CA PHE A 456 1.62 -25.25 -2.66
C PHE A 456 1.97 -26.37 -1.67
N GLY A 457 2.33 -27.55 -2.17
CA GLY A 457 2.73 -28.70 -1.36
C GLY A 457 4.04 -28.43 -0.60
N ILE A 458 5.06 -27.95 -1.31
CA ILE A 458 6.39 -27.65 -0.74
C ILE A 458 6.28 -26.50 0.29
N ARG A 459 5.52 -25.49 -0.01
CA ARG A 459 5.25 -24.38 0.93
C ARG A 459 4.60 -24.88 2.22
N ASN A 460 3.59 -25.74 2.11
CA ASN A 460 2.90 -26.26 3.29
C ASN A 460 3.78 -27.19 4.12
N GLU A 461 4.62 -27.98 3.50
CA GLU A 461 5.60 -28.83 4.18
C GLU A 461 6.61 -27.98 4.98
N ALA A 462 7.18 -26.96 4.36
CA ALA A 462 8.09 -26.02 5.05
C ALA A 462 7.41 -25.26 6.20
N TYR A 463 6.16 -24.84 6.03
CA TYR A 463 5.39 -24.19 7.10
C TYR A 463 5.10 -25.16 8.25
N GLY A 464 4.76 -26.42 7.95
CA GLY A 464 4.57 -27.48 8.95
C GLY A 464 5.84 -27.74 9.79
N ILE A 465 7.03 -27.65 9.18
CA ILE A 465 8.32 -27.73 9.89
C ILE A 465 8.46 -26.59 10.90
N LEU A 466 8.12 -25.35 10.52
CA LEU A 466 8.17 -24.19 11.41
C LEU A 466 7.18 -24.32 12.59
N GLN A 467 5.98 -24.84 12.33
CA GLN A 467 4.99 -25.11 13.38
C GLN A 467 5.46 -26.19 14.35
N ARG A 468 6.04 -27.28 13.82
CA ARG A 468 6.57 -28.35 14.65
C ARG A 468 7.75 -27.87 15.50
N GLU A 469 8.64 -27.06 14.94
CA GLU A 469 9.76 -26.45 15.67
C GLU A 469 9.28 -25.61 16.85
N ASP A 470 8.21 -24.84 16.71
CA ASP A 470 7.67 -24.03 17.80
C ASP A 470 7.23 -24.91 18.99
N THR A 471 6.56 -26.03 18.72
CA THR A 471 6.21 -27.04 19.74
C THR A 471 7.45 -27.66 20.38
N LEU A 472 8.47 -28.02 19.56
CA LEU A 472 9.71 -28.64 20.07
C LEU A 472 10.53 -27.69 20.93
N LYS A 473 10.51 -26.39 20.66
CA LYS A 473 11.19 -25.38 21.50
C LYS A 473 10.68 -25.36 22.93
N GLU A 474 9.38 -25.57 23.14
CA GLU A 474 8.85 -25.63 24.50
C GLU A 474 9.35 -26.88 25.24
N ILE A 475 9.48 -28.01 24.54
CA ILE A 475 10.08 -29.24 25.10
C ILE A 475 11.56 -29.00 25.44
N VAL A 476 12.32 -28.40 24.53
CA VAL A 476 13.76 -28.09 24.74
C VAL A 476 13.97 -27.15 25.92
N LYS A 477 13.11 -26.15 26.12
CA LYS A 477 13.20 -25.25 27.29
C LYS A 477 13.02 -25.99 28.62
N LEU A 478 12.20 -27.04 28.64
CA LEU A 478 11.88 -27.79 29.86
C LEU A 478 12.87 -28.91 30.14
N LEU A 479 13.28 -29.66 29.13
CA LEU A 479 14.02 -30.92 29.27
C LEU A 479 15.45 -30.86 28.68
N GLY A 480 15.80 -29.79 27.99
CA GLY A 480 17.06 -29.67 27.25
C GLY A 480 17.02 -30.31 25.86
N PRO A 481 17.97 -29.93 24.97
CA PRO A 481 18.00 -30.41 23.57
C PRO A 481 18.32 -31.91 23.46
N ASP A 482 19.00 -32.50 24.45
CA ASP A 482 19.41 -33.91 24.43
C ASP A 482 18.24 -34.87 24.61
N ALA A 483 17.12 -34.39 25.16
CA ALA A 483 15.92 -35.20 25.38
C ALA A 483 15.16 -35.51 24.07
N LEU A 484 15.47 -34.84 22.97
CA LEU A 484 14.80 -35.07 21.68
C LEU A 484 15.43 -36.22 20.90
N PRO A 485 14.62 -37.06 20.22
CA PRO A 485 15.11 -38.00 19.21
C PRO A 485 15.79 -37.27 18.04
N ASP A 486 16.68 -37.97 17.32
CA ASP A 486 17.42 -37.35 16.20
C ASP A 486 16.51 -36.88 15.07
N GLU A 487 15.38 -37.55 14.81
CA GLU A 487 14.37 -37.08 13.86
C GLU A 487 13.79 -35.68 14.25
N GLU A 488 13.54 -35.45 15.52
CA GLU A 488 13.04 -34.16 16.02
C GLU A 488 14.15 -33.08 16.05
N LYS A 489 15.37 -33.47 16.37
CA LYS A 489 16.55 -32.60 16.25
C LYS A 489 16.78 -32.18 14.79
N LEU A 490 16.55 -33.06 13.81
CA LEU A 490 16.61 -32.72 12.39
C LEU A 490 15.58 -31.61 12.06
N ILE A 491 14.34 -31.68 12.57
CA ILE A 491 13.32 -30.64 12.36
C ILE A 491 13.83 -29.28 12.84
N LEU A 492 14.50 -29.22 14.00
CA LEU A 492 15.08 -27.97 14.50
C LEU A 492 16.15 -27.39 13.56
N GLU A 493 16.99 -28.24 12.96
CA GLU A 493 18.00 -27.82 11.98
C GLU A 493 17.36 -27.30 10.69
N ILE A 494 16.37 -28.01 10.17
CA ILE A 494 15.66 -27.57 8.95
C ILE A 494 14.92 -26.27 9.20
N ALA A 495 14.24 -26.11 10.34
CA ALA A 495 13.60 -24.87 10.70
C ALA A 495 14.62 -23.70 10.78
N ARG A 496 15.84 -23.95 11.26
CA ARG A 496 16.93 -22.97 11.22
C ARG A 496 17.31 -22.61 9.78
N MET A 497 17.40 -23.63 8.90
CA MET A 497 17.70 -23.39 7.47
C MET A 497 16.60 -22.59 6.79
N VAL A 498 15.32 -22.87 7.06
CA VAL A 498 14.20 -22.05 6.55
C VAL A 498 14.31 -20.62 7.03
N LYS A 499 14.55 -20.39 8.32
CA LYS A 499 14.62 -19.02 8.89
C LYS A 499 15.78 -18.21 8.35
N ILE A 500 17.00 -18.78 8.35
CA ILE A 500 18.22 -18.07 7.97
C ILE A 500 18.43 -18.10 6.46
N GLY A 501 18.19 -19.24 5.81
CA GLY A 501 18.43 -19.41 4.37
C GLY A 501 17.32 -18.91 3.47
N LEU A 502 16.09 -18.74 4.01
CA LEU A 502 14.95 -18.27 3.20
C LEU A 502 14.28 -17.01 3.78
N LEU A 503 13.77 -17.06 5.05
CA LEU A 503 12.94 -15.99 5.58
C LEU A 503 13.70 -14.70 5.88
N GLN A 504 14.94 -14.82 6.36
CA GLN A 504 15.80 -13.65 6.56
C GLN A 504 16.20 -13.05 5.21
N GLN A 505 16.03 -11.75 5.06
CA GLN A 505 16.33 -11.02 3.82
C GLN A 505 16.91 -9.64 4.14
N ASN A 506 18.05 -9.32 3.51
CA ASN A 506 18.72 -8.05 3.75
C ASN A 506 18.29 -7.00 2.72
N SER A 507 17.54 -6.01 3.15
CA SER A 507 17.04 -4.92 2.29
C SER A 507 18.13 -4.00 1.73
N PHE A 508 19.33 -4.04 2.30
CA PHE A 508 20.48 -3.20 1.94
C PHE A 508 21.56 -3.94 1.16
N ASP A 509 21.35 -5.20 0.82
CA ASP A 509 22.25 -6.02 0.02
C ASP A 509 21.77 -6.04 -1.43
N ASP A 510 22.68 -5.86 -2.38
CA ASP A 510 22.34 -5.74 -3.80
C ASP A 510 21.71 -7.01 -4.40
N VAL A 511 22.01 -8.18 -3.83
CA VAL A 511 21.48 -9.48 -4.29
C VAL A 511 20.25 -9.87 -3.48
N ASP A 512 20.32 -9.72 -2.14
CA ASP A 512 19.30 -10.23 -1.23
C ASP A 512 18.09 -9.31 -1.08
N THR A 513 18.18 -8.02 -1.49
CA THR A 513 17.08 -7.04 -1.37
C THR A 513 15.82 -7.43 -2.14
N TYR A 514 15.98 -8.19 -3.22
CA TYR A 514 14.91 -8.74 -4.07
C TYR A 514 15.18 -10.21 -4.35
N CYS A 515 14.11 -10.99 -4.47
CA CYS A 515 14.19 -12.40 -4.86
C CYS A 515 13.06 -12.72 -5.85
N SER A 516 13.41 -13.21 -7.04
CA SER A 516 12.41 -13.60 -8.05
C SER A 516 11.57 -14.80 -7.57
N PRO A 517 10.32 -14.95 -8.03
CA PRO A 517 9.46 -16.07 -7.65
C PRO A 517 10.08 -17.44 -7.92
N GLU A 518 10.81 -17.58 -9.04
CA GLU A 518 11.51 -18.79 -9.43
C GLU A 518 12.61 -19.14 -8.42
N LYS A 519 13.44 -18.15 -8.05
CA LYS A 519 14.49 -18.34 -7.05
C LYS A 519 13.91 -18.62 -5.66
N GLN A 520 12.83 -17.92 -5.27
CA GLN A 520 12.13 -18.19 -4.00
C GLN A 520 11.68 -19.65 -3.90
N PHE A 521 11.02 -20.14 -4.94
CA PHE A 521 10.57 -21.53 -5.00
C PHE A 521 11.73 -22.53 -4.97
N LYS A 522 12.79 -22.29 -5.76
CA LYS A 522 13.95 -23.18 -5.82
C LYS A 522 14.68 -23.27 -4.48
N LEU A 523 14.90 -22.14 -3.80
CA LEU A 523 15.49 -22.10 -2.45
C LEU A 523 14.64 -22.88 -1.44
N LEU A 524 13.33 -22.68 -1.46
CA LEU A 524 12.41 -23.40 -0.59
C LEU A 524 12.45 -24.91 -0.86
N LYS A 525 12.38 -25.29 -2.14
CA LYS A 525 12.43 -26.68 -2.57
C LYS A 525 13.72 -27.37 -2.12
N LEU A 526 14.87 -26.74 -2.28
CA LEU A 526 16.17 -27.28 -1.85
C LEU A 526 16.19 -27.57 -0.35
N VAL A 527 15.63 -26.72 0.48
CA VAL A 527 15.56 -26.96 1.94
C VAL A 527 14.62 -28.12 2.28
N VAL A 528 13.48 -28.23 1.61
CA VAL A 528 12.52 -29.32 1.80
C VAL A 528 13.10 -30.65 1.28
N ASP A 529 13.78 -30.65 0.15
CA ASP A 529 14.45 -31.84 -0.39
C ASP A 529 15.59 -32.28 0.53
N PHE A 530 16.37 -31.36 1.12
CA PHE A 530 17.36 -31.67 2.14
C PHE A 530 16.72 -32.36 3.37
N TYR A 531 15.55 -31.87 3.81
CA TYR A 531 14.81 -32.52 4.90
C TYR A 531 14.44 -33.95 4.57
N LYS A 532 13.89 -34.22 3.37
CA LYS A 532 13.50 -35.56 2.92
C LYS A 532 14.69 -36.50 2.86
N LEU A 533 15.80 -36.04 2.30
CA LEU A 533 17.06 -36.83 2.24
C LEU A 533 17.61 -37.07 3.65
N GLY A 534 17.55 -36.08 4.54
CA GLY A 534 17.96 -36.22 5.93
C GLY A 534 17.13 -37.25 6.70
N GLN A 535 15.80 -37.23 6.53
CA GLN A 535 14.92 -38.24 7.13
C GLN A 535 15.22 -39.65 6.63
N GLN A 536 15.47 -39.81 5.32
CA GLN A 536 15.82 -41.08 4.75
C GLN A 536 17.16 -41.59 5.31
N SER A 537 18.18 -40.73 5.36
CA SER A 537 19.51 -41.09 5.88
C SER A 537 19.47 -41.48 7.37
N LEU A 538 18.66 -40.79 8.20
CA LEU A 538 18.46 -41.20 9.60
C LEU A 538 17.83 -42.60 9.72
N LYS A 539 16.82 -42.90 8.90
CA LYS A 539 16.20 -44.23 8.86
C LYS A 539 17.18 -45.33 8.42
N GLU A 540 18.14 -44.97 7.58
CA GLU A 540 19.23 -45.88 7.14
C GLU A 540 20.35 -45.99 8.18
N GLY A 541 20.25 -45.27 9.31
CA GLY A 541 21.18 -45.35 10.44
C GLY A 541 22.34 -44.35 10.37
N THR A 542 22.30 -43.36 9.49
CA THR A 542 23.30 -42.28 9.44
C THR A 542 23.16 -41.37 10.66
N PRO A 543 24.25 -41.08 11.42
CA PRO A 543 24.17 -40.16 12.56
C PRO A 543 23.79 -38.75 12.16
N LEU A 544 22.97 -38.07 12.95
CA LEU A 544 22.56 -36.69 12.70
C LEU A 544 23.75 -35.71 12.58
N ALA A 545 24.82 -35.94 13.34
CA ALA A 545 26.05 -35.16 13.27
C ALA A 545 26.64 -35.13 11.85
N SER A 546 26.68 -36.28 11.18
CA SER A 546 27.17 -36.38 9.80
C SER A 546 26.31 -35.58 8.80
N ILE A 547 25.00 -35.52 9.02
CA ILE A 547 24.09 -34.73 8.19
C ILE A 547 24.32 -33.24 8.42
N ARG A 548 24.54 -32.79 9.66
CA ARG A 548 24.81 -31.39 10.01
C ARG A 548 26.13 -30.87 9.45
N GLU A 549 27.13 -31.73 9.34
CA GLU A 549 28.46 -31.37 8.86
C GLU A 549 28.59 -31.38 7.34
N LEU A 550 27.55 -31.73 6.60
CA LEU A 550 27.57 -31.66 5.15
C LEU A 550 27.90 -30.24 4.64
N PRO A 551 28.91 -30.10 3.75
CA PRO A 551 29.28 -28.77 3.19
C PRO A 551 28.10 -28.06 2.55
N VAL A 552 27.17 -28.80 1.95
CA VAL A 552 25.96 -28.21 1.31
C VAL A 552 25.09 -27.43 2.29
N VAL A 553 25.10 -27.71 3.59
CA VAL A 553 24.35 -26.94 4.60
C VAL A 553 24.80 -25.48 4.61
N THR A 554 26.10 -25.23 4.56
CA THR A 554 26.64 -23.87 4.51
C THR A 554 26.28 -23.19 3.19
N SER A 555 26.34 -23.90 2.08
CA SER A 555 25.99 -23.39 0.74
C SER A 555 24.50 -23.03 0.66
N LEU A 556 23.60 -23.86 1.21
CA LEU A 556 22.15 -23.59 1.26
C LEU A 556 21.84 -22.34 2.10
N LEU A 557 22.51 -22.16 3.25
CA LEU A 557 22.31 -20.98 4.09
C LEU A 557 22.75 -19.68 3.42
N LYS A 558 23.76 -19.71 2.55
CA LYS A 558 24.32 -18.57 1.86
C LYS A 558 23.73 -18.34 0.47
N ALA A 559 23.09 -19.34 -0.13
CA ALA A 559 22.60 -19.29 -1.52
C ALA A 559 21.74 -18.05 -1.83
N ARG A 560 20.98 -17.56 -0.85
CA ARG A 560 20.16 -16.36 -1.00
C ARG A 560 20.98 -15.10 -1.33
N MET A 561 22.21 -15.00 -0.82
CA MET A 561 23.12 -13.84 -1.00
C MET A 561 24.15 -14.09 -2.11
N ASP A 562 24.65 -15.33 -2.22
CA ASP A 562 25.76 -15.66 -3.10
C ASP A 562 25.33 -15.91 -4.56
N ILE A 563 24.05 -16.19 -4.79
CA ILE A 563 23.51 -16.52 -6.11
C ILE A 563 22.49 -15.45 -6.53
N LYS A 564 22.72 -14.83 -7.68
CA LYS A 564 21.81 -13.82 -8.26
C LYS A 564 20.63 -14.48 -8.96
N ASP A 565 19.58 -13.70 -9.25
CA ASP A 565 18.37 -14.19 -9.94
C ASP A 565 18.66 -14.67 -11.39
N ASP A 566 19.69 -14.13 -12.05
CA ASP A 566 20.14 -14.55 -13.38
C ASP A 566 21.09 -15.77 -13.36
N GLU A 567 21.46 -16.27 -12.17
CA GLU A 567 22.38 -17.37 -11.97
C GLU A 567 21.69 -18.68 -11.55
N MET A 568 20.44 -18.90 -11.92
CA MET A 568 19.64 -20.07 -11.55
C MET A 568 20.32 -21.42 -11.76
N PRO A 569 21.17 -21.65 -12.80
CA PRO A 569 21.90 -22.91 -12.95
C PRO A 569 22.82 -23.27 -11.77
N LYS A 570 23.27 -22.29 -10.98
CA LYS A 570 24.04 -22.54 -9.75
C LYS A 570 23.20 -23.23 -8.66
N LEU A 571 21.90 -22.91 -8.61
CA LEU A 571 20.95 -23.60 -7.71
C LEU A 571 20.68 -25.05 -8.15
N ASP A 572 20.66 -25.31 -9.47
CA ASP A 572 20.55 -26.67 -10.00
C ASP A 572 21.80 -27.49 -9.68
N GLN A 573 22.99 -26.90 -9.79
CA GLN A 573 24.22 -27.55 -9.38
C GLN A 573 24.23 -27.85 -7.88
N LEU A 574 23.75 -26.91 -7.06
CA LEU A 574 23.64 -27.12 -5.61
C LEU A 574 22.70 -28.29 -5.25
N GLU A 575 21.64 -28.52 -6.03
CA GLU A 575 20.75 -29.68 -5.87
C GLU A 575 21.49 -30.99 -6.19
N ILE A 576 22.30 -31.00 -7.24
CA ILE A 576 23.12 -32.18 -7.61
C ILE A 576 24.14 -32.48 -6.51
N ASP A 577 24.89 -31.47 -6.09
CA ASP A 577 25.90 -31.58 -5.04
C ASP A 577 25.31 -32.10 -3.73
N MET A 578 24.12 -31.61 -3.37
CA MET A 578 23.37 -32.07 -2.20
C MET A 578 23.08 -33.60 -2.29
N LYS A 579 22.53 -34.04 -3.41
CA LYS A 579 22.20 -35.45 -3.62
C LYS A 579 23.44 -36.35 -3.58
N GLU A 580 24.57 -35.89 -4.14
CA GLU A 580 25.84 -36.62 -4.11
C GLU A 580 26.41 -36.72 -2.68
N GLN A 581 26.37 -35.63 -1.92
CA GLN A 581 26.84 -35.59 -0.54
C GLN A 581 26.04 -36.55 0.34
N PHE A 582 24.72 -36.62 0.20
CA PHE A 582 23.88 -37.58 0.92
C PHE A 582 24.19 -39.02 0.53
N LYS A 583 24.43 -39.32 -0.75
CA LYS A 583 24.86 -40.62 -1.20
C LYS A 583 26.15 -41.08 -0.51
N ASN A 584 27.12 -40.18 -0.37
CA ASN A 584 28.43 -40.50 0.20
C ASN A 584 28.36 -40.81 1.70
N ILE A 585 27.48 -40.17 2.47
CA ILE A 585 27.32 -40.43 3.90
C ILE A 585 26.47 -41.70 4.17
N SER A 586 25.47 -42.00 3.33
CA SER A 586 24.65 -43.23 3.47
C SER A 586 25.43 -44.51 3.15
N GLY A 587 26.55 -44.41 2.42
CA GLY A 587 27.44 -45.52 2.13
C GLY A 587 28.45 -45.86 3.24
N VAL A 588 28.61 -45.01 4.24
CA VAL A 588 29.54 -45.21 5.35
C VAL A 588 28.86 -46.03 6.44
N LYS A 589 28.89 -47.36 6.33
CA LYS A 589 28.60 -48.24 7.47
C LYS A 589 29.60 -47.90 8.58
N VAL A 590 29.11 -47.42 9.72
CA VAL A 590 29.92 -47.26 10.93
C VAL A 590 30.58 -48.60 11.22
N LYS A 591 31.90 -48.70 11.00
CA LYS A 591 32.69 -49.78 11.60
C LYS A 591 32.77 -49.47 13.09
N ASN A 592 32.08 -50.26 13.88
CA ASN A 592 32.23 -50.31 15.35
C ASN A 592 33.67 -50.57 15.74
#